data_3b7427c1eacb8dc6fc13ec2a41648702
#
_entry.id   3b7427c1eacb8dc6fc13ec2a41648702
#
_cell.length_a   1.000
_cell.length_b   1.000
_cell.length_c   1.000
_cell.angle_alpha   90.00
_cell.angle_beta   90.00
_cell.angle_gamma   90.00
#
_symmetry.space_group_name_H-M   'P 1'
#
loop_
_entity.id
_entity.type
_entity.pdbx_description
1 polymer ?
#
loop_
_entity_poly.entity_id
_entity_poly.type
_entity_poly.pdbx_seq_one_letter_code
_entity_poly.pdbx_strand_id
1 'polypeptide(L)'
;MNNALYQYTLRLADNGLILSHRLAEYISRGPFLEEDLALTNTGLDILGQSEALLKYAAEQNGSVDADLLAFGREECDYRNVHLVEYPNEDYGYIITRQFFMDVFNFYLYSQLQDSKDETIAAVASKSIKEVTYHLKRSSEWIVRLGDGTQESHERIQTCINHLWMYTDELFEEDGVNEELKAAGIAADLSIVRKEWNTKVAEILELATLKKPEQPKYSLVYGKDGGHTEYMGYLLTCLLYTSPSPRDA
;
A
#
# COMPACT_ATOMS: atom_id res chain seq x y z
N MET A 1 0.52 -18.06 17.65
CA MET A 1 1.69 -17.39 17.04
C MET A 1 1.82 -17.67 15.54
N ASN A 2 1.93 -18.93 15.08
CA ASN A 2 2.04 -19.19 13.64
C ASN A 2 0.89 -18.61 12.79
N ASN A 3 -0.36 -18.70 13.27
CA ASN A 3 -1.50 -18.14 12.53
C ASN A 3 -1.48 -16.59 12.49
N ALA A 4 -1.14 -15.94 13.60
CA ALA A 4 -1.04 -14.49 13.66
C ALA A 4 0.08 -13.96 12.76
N LEU A 5 1.25 -14.59 12.79
CA LEU A 5 2.38 -14.23 11.93
C LEU A 5 2.04 -14.41 10.45
N TYR A 6 1.40 -15.50 10.07
CA TYR A 6 0.91 -15.74 8.72
C TYR A 6 -0.07 -14.65 8.26
N GLN A 7 -1.07 -14.33 9.07
CA GLN A 7 -2.06 -13.28 8.75
C GLN A 7 -1.38 -11.90 8.62
N TYR A 8 -0.47 -11.57 9.52
CA TYR A 8 0.27 -10.32 9.47
C TYR A 8 1.13 -10.21 8.21
N THR A 9 1.83 -11.29 7.86
CA THR A 9 2.65 -11.34 6.65
C THR A 9 1.80 -11.17 5.39
N LEU A 10 0.62 -11.79 5.33
CA LEU A 10 -0.32 -11.60 4.23
C LEU A 10 -0.80 -10.15 4.11
N ARG A 11 -1.12 -9.48 5.21
CA ARG A 11 -1.53 -8.06 5.20
C ARG A 11 -0.45 -7.16 4.58
N LEU A 12 0.80 -7.37 4.99
CA LEU A 12 1.92 -6.63 4.42
C LEU A 12 2.08 -6.91 2.92
N ALA A 13 2.01 -8.19 2.53
CA ALA A 13 2.17 -8.62 1.15
C ALA A 13 1.04 -8.12 0.25
N ASP A 14 -0.21 -8.26 0.67
CA ASP A 14 -1.39 -7.93 -0.13
C ASP A 14 -1.50 -6.43 -0.39
N ASN A 15 -1.16 -5.59 0.60
CA ASN A 15 -1.07 -4.14 0.39
C ASN A 15 -0.14 -3.79 -0.77
N GLY A 16 1.05 -4.39 -0.80
CA GLY A 16 2.00 -4.16 -1.86
C GLY A 16 1.56 -4.79 -3.19
N LEU A 17 1.04 -6.01 -3.16
CA LEU A 17 0.56 -6.71 -4.36
C LEU A 17 -0.51 -5.89 -5.09
N ILE A 18 -1.56 -5.48 -4.38
CA ILE A 18 -2.67 -4.72 -4.97
C ILE A 18 -2.22 -3.33 -5.43
N LEU A 19 -1.39 -2.63 -4.63
CA LEU A 19 -0.84 -1.34 -5.01
C LEU A 19 0.03 -1.43 -6.28
N SER A 20 0.90 -2.44 -6.39
CA SER A 20 1.75 -2.64 -7.57
C SER A 20 0.92 -2.89 -8.83
N HIS A 21 -0.18 -3.64 -8.72
CA HIS A 21 -1.10 -3.88 -9.82
C HIS A 21 -1.83 -2.60 -10.25
N ARG A 22 -2.24 -1.76 -9.31
CA ARG A 22 -2.81 -0.44 -9.62
C ARG A 22 -1.82 0.46 -10.35
N LEU A 23 -0.54 0.41 -9.98
CA LEU A 23 0.49 1.14 -10.71
C LEU A 23 0.70 0.57 -12.11
N ALA A 24 0.70 -0.76 -12.27
CA ALA A 24 0.83 -1.42 -13.55
C ALA A 24 -0.31 -1.08 -14.54
N GLU A 25 -1.56 -0.95 -14.06
CA GLU A 25 -2.69 -0.50 -14.89
C GLU A 25 -2.49 0.88 -15.53
N TYR A 26 -1.64 1.72 -14.94
CA TYR A 26 -1.42 3.09 -15.41
C TYR A 26 -0.23 3.22 -16.37
N ILE A 27 0.52 2.18 -16.61
CA ILE A 27 1.65 2.18 -17.56
C ILE A 27 1.18 2.69 -18.93
N SER A 28 1.97 3.55 -19.54
CA SER A 28 1.69 4.29 -20.78
C SER A 28 0.60 5.36 -20.71
N ARG A 29 0.17 5.75 -19.50
CA ARG A 29 -0.78 6.86 -19.27
C ARG A 29 -0.18 8.00 -18.44
N GLY A 30 1.10 7.89 -18.06
CA GLY A 30 1.82 8.93 -17.33
C GLY A 30 1.83 10.26 -18.08
N PRO A 31 1.93 11.39 -17.36
CA PRO A 31 1.91 12.72 -17.99
C PRO A 31 3.08 12.93 -18.97
N PHE A 32 4.18 12.20 -18.78
CA PHE A 32 5.34 12.14 -19.68
C PHE A 32 6.15 10.87 -19.37
N LEU A 33 7.07 10.52 -20.29
CA LEU A 33 7.79 9.25 -20.29
C LEU A 33 8.55 8.98 -18.97
N GLU A 34 9.21 9.99 -18.43
CA GLU A 34 10.01 9.85 -17.20
C GLU A 34 9.14 9.47 -15.99
N GLU A 35 7.93 10.00 -15.91
CA GLU A 35 7.00 9.66 -14.84
C GLU A 35 6.38 8.28 -15.03
N ASP A 36 6.10 7.89 -16.26
CA ASP A 36 5.62 6.56 -16.59
C ASP A 36 6.67 5.50 -16.18
N LEU A 37 7.93 5.73 -16.53
CA LEU A 37 9.03 4.87 -16.10
C LEU A 37 9.23 4.85 -14.58
N ALA A 38 9.09 6.00 -13.92
CA ALA A 38 9.24 6.08 -12.47
C ALA A 38 8.11 5.35 -11.74
N LEU A 39 6.87 5.44 -12.20
CA LEU A 39 5.73 4.68 -11.66
C LEU A 39 5.90 3.18 -11.89
N THR A 40 6.38 2.78 -13.08
CA THR A 40 6.68 1.39 -13.41
C THR A 40 7.73 0.82 -12.44
N ASN A 41 8.84 1.53 -12.24
CA ASN A 41 9.90 1.10 -11.32
C ASN A 41 9.39 1.01 -9.87
N THR A 42 8.60 2.00 -9.41
CA THR A 42 7.96 1.95 -8.09
C THR A 42 7.07 0.72 -7.95
N GLY A 43 6.27 0.40 -8.98
CA GLY A 43 5.43 -0.81 -9.00
C GLY A 43 6.25 -2.10 -8.92
N LEU A 44 7.38 -2.19 -9.63
CA LEU A 44 8.28 -3.35 -9.60
C LEU A 44 8.96 -3.51 -8.23
N ASP A 45 9.42 -2.42 -7.60
CA ASP A 45 10.01 -2.46 -6.27
C ASP A 45 8.99 -2.99 -5.24
N ILE A 46 7.76 -2.45 -5.25
CA ILE A 46 6.67 -2.87 -4.36
C ILE A 46 6.28 -4.33 -4.62
N LEU A 47 6.22 -4.76 -5.88
CA LEU A 47 5.94 -6.15 -6.24
C LEU A 47 7.03 -7.09 -5.70
N GLY A 48 8.29 -6.71 -5.81
CA GLY A 48 9.41 -7.50 -5.26
C GLY A 48 9.38 -7.63 -3.74
N GLN A 49 8.92 -6.58 -3.04
CA GLN A 49 8.68 -6.62 -1.58
C GLN A 49 7.53 -7.60 -1.25
N SER A 50 6.42 -7.53 -2.00
CA SER A 50 5.28 -8.43 -1.83
C SER A 50 5.65 -9.87 -2.12
N GLU A 51 6.41 -10.14 -3.17
CA GLU A 51 6.87 -11.49 -3.51
C GLU A 51 7.68 -12.12 -2.36
N ALA A 52 8.59 -11.35 -1.76
CA ALA A 52 9.38 -11.83 -0.62
C ALA A 52 8.50 -12.19 0.58
N LEU A 53 7.49 -11.37 0.87
CA LEU A 53 6.53 -11.61 1.95
C LEU A 53 5.60 -12.79 1.64
N LEU A 54 5.11 -12.93 0.39
CA LEU A 54 4.27 -14.07 -0.01
C LEU A 54 5.05 -15.40 0.06
N LYS A 55 6.31 -15.41 -0.33
CA LYS A 55 7.19 -16.60 -0.15
C LYS A 55 7.29 -16.97 1.33
N TYR A 56 7.51 -15.98 2.20
CA TYR A 56 7.56 -16.22 3.64
C TYR A 56 6.22 -16.70 4.20
N ALA A 57 5.09 -16.16 3.76
CA ALA A 57 3.77 -16.64 4.15
C ALA A 57 3.52 -18.08 3.68
N ALA A 58 3.96 -18.43 2.47
CA ALA A 58 3.87 -19.79 1.94
C ALA A 58 4.67 -20.80 2.80
N GLU A 59 5.87 -20.44 3.22
CA GLU A 59 6.70 -21.26 4.12
C GLU A 59 6.01 -21.51 5.47
N GLN A 60 5.33 -20.49 6.01
CA GLN A 60 4.60 -20.62 7.28
C GLN A 60 3.37 -21.53 7.15
N ASN A 61 2.69 -21.50 6.03
CA ASN A 61 1.51 -22.32 5.77
C ASN A 61 1.88 -23.77 5.43
N GLY A 62 2.96 -23.99 4.67
CA GLY A 62 3.50 -25.30 4.30
C GLY A 62 2.66 -26.12 3.31
N SER A 63 1.50 -25.59 2.85
CA SER A 63 0.56 -26.30 1.97
C SER A 63 0.25 -25.55 0.67
N VAL A 64 0.72 -24.32 0.52
CA VAL A 64 0.50 -23.46 -0.65
C VAL A 64 1.81 -22.83 -1.08
N ASP A 65 1.93 -22.47 -2.35
CA ASP A 65 3.05 -21.68 -2.85
C ASP A 65 2.71 -20.18 -2.92
N ALA A 66 3.72 -19.36 -3.20
CA ALA A 66 3.57 -17.91 -3.26
C ALA A 66 2.67 -17.46 -4.43
N ASP A 67 2.71 -18.15 -5.56
CA ASP A 67 1.89 -17.82 -6.73
C ASP A 67 0.41 -18.12 -6.46
N LEU A 68 0.11 -19.21 -5.76
CA LEU A 68 -1.24 -19.50 -5.33
C LEU A 68 -1.75 -18.45 -4.32
N LEU A 69 -0.88 -17.97 -3.42
CA LEU A 69 -1.22 -16.87 -2.52
C LEU A 69 -1.40 -15.54 -3.26
N ALA A 70 -0.66 -15.31 -4.34
CA ALA A 70 -0.79 -14.08 -5.13
C ALA A 70 -2.04 -14.06 -6.02
N PHE A 71 -2.38 -15.18 -6.66
CA PHE A 71 -3.34 -15.20 -7.77
C PHE A 71 -4.46 -16.24 -7.66
N GLY A 72 -4.37 -17.16 -6.71
CA GLY A 72 -5.30 -18.29 -6.59
C GLY A 72 -6.31 -18.16 -5.46
N ARG A 73 -6.37 -17.01 -4.78
CA ARG A 73 -7.31 -16.75 -3.68
C ARG A 73 -8.61 -16.11 -4.20
N GLU A 74 -9.69 -16.36 -3.48
CA GLU A 74 -10.93 -15.61 -3.66
C GLU A 74 -10.78 -14.19 -3.11
N GLU A 75 -11.60 -13.24 -3.58
CA GLU A 75 -11.55 -11.84 -3.18
C GLU A 75 -11.52 -11.68 -1.64
N CYS A 76 -12.40 -12.37 -0.93
CA CYS A 76 -12.50 -12.30 0.53
C CYS A 76 -11.30 -12.89 1.31
N ASP A 77 -10.34 -13.53 0.61
CA ASP A 77 -9.14 -14.09 1.22
C ASP A 77 -7.96 -13.12 1.21
N TYR A 78 -8.05 -12.02 0.45
CA TYR A 78 -7.05 -10.96 0.50
C TYR A 78 -7.18 -10.12 1.77
N ARG A 79 -6.09 -9.48 2.18
CA ARG A 79 -5.97 -8.78 3.47
C ARG A 79 -5.45 -7.34 3.34
N ASN A 80 -5.55 -6.78 2.15
CA ASN A 80 -5.12 -5.41 1.86
C ASN A 80 -6.14 -4.37 2.36
N VAL A 81 -5.68 -3.15 2.56
CA VAL A 81 -6.52 -1.99 2.88
C VAL A 81 -7.24 -1.45 1.65
N HIS A 82 -8.40 -0.82 1.84
CA HIS A 82 -9.21 -0.25 0.75
C HIS A 82 -8.49 0.85 -0.04
N LEU A 83 -7.59 1.60 0.60
CA LEU A 83 -6.84 2.66 -0.07
C LEU A 83 -6.11 2.15 -1.32
N VAL A 84 -5.55 0.93 -1.29
CA VAL A 84 -4.82 0.37 -2.43
C VAL A 84 -5.72 -0.16 -3.54
N GLU A 85 -7.01 -0.38 -3.25
CA GLU A 85 -8.00 -0.83 -4.24
C GLU A 85 -8.53 0.31 -5.12
N TYR A 86 -8.43 1.56 -4.65
CA TYR A 86 -9.05 2.69 -5.33
C TYR A 86 -8.55 2.81 -6.79
N PRO A 87 -9.43 3.01 -7.78
CA PRO A 87 -9.07 3.01 -9.19
C PRO A 87 -8.19 4.20 -9.58
N ASN A 88 -7.54 4.06 -10.73
CA ASN A 88 -6.68 5.08 -11.33
C ASN A 88 -7.53 6.05 -12.17
N GLU A 89 -8.22 7.00 -11.55
CA GLU A 89 -9.03 7.99 -12.28
C GLU A 89 -8.14 8.96 -13.09
N ASP A 90 -7.19 9.61 -12.40
CA ASP A 90 -6.18 10.45 -13.03
C ASP A 90 -4.84 10.38 -12.27
N TYR A 91 -3.84 11.13 -12.77
CA TYR A 91 -2.51 11.17 -12.15
C TYR A 91 -2.53 11.72 -10.72
N GLY A 92 -3.44 12.62 -10.39
CA GLY A 92 -3.62 13.16 -9.04
C GLY A 92 -4.03 12.08 -8.04
N TYR A 93 -4.97 11.20 -8.41
CA TYR A 93 -5.37 10.06 -7.57
C TYR A 93 -4.22 9.08 -7.34
N ILE A 94 -3.48 8.77 -8.39
CA ILE A 94 -2.35 7.83 -8.30
C ILE A 94 -1.28 8.38 -7.37
N ILE A 95 -0.87 9.64 -7.56
CA ILE A 95 0.20 10.22 -6.76
C ILE A 95 -0.24 10.46 -5.31
N THR A 96 -1.51 10.79 -5.07
CA THR A 96 -2.06 10.95 -3.72
C THR A 96 -2.12 9.62 -2.98
N ARG A 97 -2.65 8.55 -3.61
CA ARG A 97 -2.65 7.20 -3.05
C ARG A 97 -1.22 6.74 -2.76
N GLN A 98 -0.32 6.92 -3.72
CA GLN A 98 1.08 6.56 -3.55
C GLN A 98 1.72 7.32 -2.38
N PHE A 99 1.52 8.62 -2.28
CA PHE A 99 2.04 9.44 -1.19
C PHE A 99 1.56 8.94 0.19
N PHE A 100 0.28 8.68 0.35
CA PHE A 100 -0.25 8.18 1.63
C PHE A 100 0.34 6.81 1.99
N MET A 101 0.48 5.92 1.02
CA MET A 101 1.10 4.61 1.22
C MET A 101 2.61 4.71 1.46
N ASP A 102 3.32 5.60 0.77
CA ASP A 102 4.76 5.78 0.95
C ASP A 102 5.10 6.31 2.34
N VAL A 103 4.32 7.29 2.85
CA VAL A 103 4.48 7.78 4.22
C VAL A 103 4.22 6.66 5.22
N PHE A 104 3.16 5.87 5.01
CA PHE A 104 2.84 4.73 5.87
C PHE A 104 3.95 3.68 5.85
N ASN A 105 4.36 3.23 4.68
CA ASN A 105 5.38 2.21 4.49
C ASN A 105 6.74 2.64 5.04
N PHE A 106 7.10 3.94 4.90
CA PHE A 106 8.35 4.45 5.45
C PHE A 106 8.42 4.28 6.97
N TYR A 107 7.39 4.70 7.71
CA TYR A 107 7.40 4.58 9.16
C TYR A 107 7.14 3.14 9.63
N LEU A 108 6.35 2.38 8.90
CA LEU A 108 6.13 0.96 9.16
C LEU A 108 7.44 0.17 9.03
N TYR A 109 8.11 0.26 7.88
CA TYR A 109 9.36 -0.46 7.65
C TYR A 109 10.50 0.07 8.52
N SER A 110 10.51 1.36 8.88
CA SER A 110 11.48 1.89 9.85
C SER A 110 11.41 1.17 11.20
N GLN A 111 10.22 0.79 11.67
CA GLN A 111 10.08 0.00 12.89
C GLN A 111 10.35 -1.49 12.65
N LEU A 112 9.90 -2.03 11.52
CA LEU A 112 10.04 -3.46 11.22
C LEU A 112 11.50 -3.90 10.99
N GLN A 113 12.43 -2.98 10.74
CA GLN A 113 13.86 -3.30 10.72
C GLN A 113 14.35 -3.89 12.06
N ASP A 114 13.71 -3.51 13.16
CA ASP A 114 14.02 -3.97 14.51
C ASP A 114 13.11 -5.15 14.96
N SER A 115 12.37 -5.77 14.03
CA SER A 115 11.52 -6.92 14.31
C SER A 115 12.35 -8.09 14.83
N LYS A 116 11.80 -8.82 15.83
CA LYS A 116 12.37 -10.07 16.29
C LYS A 116 12.21 -11.23 15.31
N ASP A 117 11.36 -11.07 14.30
CA ASP A 117 11.28 -11.98 13.17
C ASP A 117 12.34 -11.58 12.13
N GLU A 118 13.33 -12.44 11.96
CA GLU A 118 14.50 -12.17 11.11
C GLU A 118 14.12 -11.95 9.64
N THR A 119 13.08 -12.63 9.15
CA THR A 119 12.64 -12.50 7.76
C THR A 119 11.93 -11.17 7.53
N ILE A 120 11.03 -10.77 8.43
CA ILE A 120 10.37 -9.47 8.39
C ILE A 120 11.41 -8.35 8.50
N ALA A 121 12.36 -8.45 9.43
CA ALA A 121 13.44 -7.47 9.60
C ALA A 121 14.32 -7.36 8.35
N ALA A 122 14.64 -8.48 7.70
CA ALA A 122 15.44 -8.50 6.48
C ALA A 122 14.69 -7.84 5.29
N VAL A 123 13.40 -8.16 5.11
CA VAL A 123 12.56 -7.54 4.09
C VAL A 123 12.45 -6.03 4.34
N ALA A 124 12.18 -5.60 5.57
CA ALA A 124 12.08 -4.19 5.93
C ALA A 124 13.40 -3.45 5.68
N SER A 125 14.54 -4.03 6.07
CA SER A 125 15.86 -3.43 5.88
C SER A 125 16.27 -3.29 4.42
N LYS A 126 15.81 -4.19 3.55
CA LYS A 126 15.98 -4.08 2.10
C LYS A 126 15.07 -2.98 1.54
N SER A 127 13.81 -3.02 1.89
CA SER A 127 12.75 -2.18 1.31
C SER A 127 12.87 -0.70 1.71
N ILE A 128 13.43 -0.39 2.89
CA ILE A 128 13.45 1.00 3.40
C ILE A 128 14.17 1.98 2.45
N LYS A 129 15.16 1.53 1.69
CA LYS A 129 15.89 2.37 0.73
C LYS A 129 15.00 2.74 -0.45
N GLU A 130 14.24 1.76 -0.97
CA GLU A 130 13.29 1.93 -2.06
C GLU A 130 12.15 2.84 -1.61
N VAL A 131 11.55 2.57 -0.46
CA VAL A 131 10.47 3.35 0.13
C VAL A 131 10.89 4.80 0.44
N THR A 132 12.14 5.02 0.85
CA THR A 132 12.69 6.39 1.03
C THR A 132 12.68 7.18 -0.27
N TYR A 133 13.05 6.53 -1.38
CA TYR A 133 13.00 7.14 -2.70
C TYR A 133 11.55 7.40 -3.15
N HIS A 134 10.66 6.41 -2.96
CA HIS A 134 9.23 6.54 -3.30
C HIS A 134 8.60 7.72 -2.54
N LEU A 135 8.83 7.80 -1.23
CA LEU A 135 8.32 8.90 -0.39
C LEU A 135 8.83 10.26 -0.83
N LYS A 136 10.13 10.36 -1.13
CA LYS A 136 10.70 11.61 -1.64
C LYS A 136 9.99 12.04 -2.92
N ARG A 137 9.87 11.12 -3.88
CA ARG A 137 9.27 11.41 -5.19
C ARG A 137 7.79 11.78 -5.07
N SER A 138 6.99 11.00 -4.34
CA SER A 138 5.55 11.28 -4.18
C SER A 138 5.31 12.59 -3.44
N SER A 139 6.11 12.90 -2.40
CA SER A 139 6.04 14.18 -1.68
C SER A 139 6.37 15.38 -2.60
N GLU A 140 7.41 15.28 -3.41
CA GLU A 140 7.78 16.34 -4.38
C GLU A 140 6.65 16.58 -5.40
N TRP A 141 5.93 15.53 -5.81
CA TRP A 141 4.79 15.67 -6.71
C TRP A 141 3.58 16.32 -6.02
N ILE A 142 3.27 15.95 -4.76
CA ILE A 142 2.20 16.61 -4.00
C ILE A 142 2.49 18.11 -3.90
N VAL A 143 3.72 18.49 -3.55
CA VAL A 143 4.11 19.90 -3.46
C VAL A 143 4.01 20.59 -4.83
N ARG A 144 4.56 19.99 -5.88
CA ARG A 144 4.55 20.56 -7.24
C ARG A 144 3.13 20.78 -7.77
N LEU A 145 2.20 19.86 -7.51
CA LEU A 145 0.82 19.99 -7.97
C LEU A 145 0.02 20.96 -7.09
N GLY A 146 0.28 20.98 -5.79
CA GLY A 146 -0.41 21.84 -4.84
C GLY A 146 -0.02 23.31 -4.95
N ASP A 147 1.30 23.58 -5.08
CA ASP A 147 1.85 24.96 -5.26
C ASP A 147 2.03 25.33 -6.74
N GLY A 148 1.32 24.65 -7.63
CA GLY A 148 1.38 24.86 -9.07
C GLY A 148 0.34 25.85 -9.60
N THR A 149 -0.37 25.45 -10.65
CA THR A 149 -1.48 26.22 -11.19
C THR A 149 -2.75 26.06 -10.35
N GLN A 150 -3.70 26.99 -10.49
CA GLN A 150 -5.00 26.84 -9.82
C GLN A 150 -5.67 25.51 -10.18
N GLU A 151 -5.61 25.09 -11.44
CA GLU A 151 -6.17 23.81 -11.89
C GLU A 151 -5.52 22.62 -11.21
N SER A 152 -4.17 22.56 -11.16
CA SER A 152 -3.48 21.45 -10.49
C SER A 152 -3.75 21.42 -8.99
N HIS A 153 -3.80 22.58 -8.34
CA HIS A 153 -4.14 22.74 -6.93
C HIS A 153 -5.54 22.18 -6.62
N GLU A 154 -6.55 22.59 -7.38
CA GLU A 154 -7.93 22.14 -7.17
C GLU A 154 -8.08 20.63 -7.41
N ARG A 155 -7.42 20.09 -8.45
CA ARG A 155 -7.41 18.65 -8.73
C ARG A 155 -6.78 17.84 -7.62
N ILE A 156 -5.56 18.21 -7.18
CA ILE A 156 -4.88 17.43 -6.13
C ILE A 156 -5.60 17.55 -4.78
N GLN A 157 -6.16 18.72 -4.45
CA GLN A 157 -6.99 18.89 -3.24
C GLN A 157 -8.23 17.98 -3.29
N THR A 158 -8.86 17.84 -4.45
CA THR A 158 -10.00 16.93 -4.62
C THR A 158 -9.59 15.48 -4.40
N CYS A 159 -8.45 15.04 -4.96
CA CYS A 159 -7.92 13.69 -4.75
C CYS A 159 -7.62 13.41 -3.27
N ILE A 160 -7.00 14.37 -2.59
CA ILE A 160 -6.70 14.28 -1.15
C ILE A 160 -8.00 14.16 -0.35
N ASN A 161 -8.98 15.01 -0.60
CA ASN A 161 -10.27 14.97 0.10
C ASN A 161 -10.98 13.62 -0.09
N HIS A 162 -10.93 13.07 -1.29
CA HIS A 162 -11.59 11.81 -1.64
C HIS A 162 -10.90 10.59 -0.99
N LEU A 163 -9.57 10.51 -1.12
CA LEU A 163 -8.82 9.37 -0.61
C LEU A 163 -8.61 9.40 0.90
N TRP A 164 -8.82 10.57 1.55
CA TRP A 164 -8.60 10.74 2.97
C TRP A 164 -9.41 9.77 3.83
N MET A 165 -10.63 9.47 3.42
CA MET A 165 -11.54 8.57 4.14
C MET A 165 -11.00 7.14 4.31
N TYR A 166 -10.09 6.70 3.42
CA TYR A 166 -9.50 5.36 3.46
C TYR A 166 -8.23 5.29 4.31
N THR A 167 -7.71 6.43 4.80
CA THR A 167 -6.42 6.46 5.51
C THR A 167 -6.47 5.94 6.94
N ASP A 168 -7.62 6.02 7.62
CA ASP A 168 -7.75 5.54 9.00
C ASP A 168 -7.54 4.03 9.12
N GLU A 169 -7.95 3.27 8.10
CA GLU A 169 -7.79 1.81 8.05
C GLU A 169 -6.33 1.36 8.16
N LEU A 170 -5.37 2.17 7.69
CA LEU A 170 -3.93 1.88 7.79
C LEU A 170 -3.47 1.65 9.24
N PHE A 171 -4.16 2.24 10.20
CA PHE A 171 -3.74 2.30 11.60
C PHE A 171 -4.64 1.50 12.54
N GLU A 172 -5.61 0.77 12.01
CA GLU A 172 -6.49 -0.06 12.83
C GLU A 172 -5.73 -1.26 13.37
N GLU A 173 -5.68 -1.38 14.69
CA GLU A 173 -5.10 -2.53 15.40
C GLU A 173 -6.19 -3.57 15.73
N ASP A 174 -5.80 -4.83 15.72
CA ASP A 174 -6.64 -5.96 16.12
C ASP A 174 -5.81 -6.97 16.92
N GLY A 175 -6.40 -8.09 17.31
CA GLY A 175 -5.73 -9.11 18.09
C GLY A 175 -4.46 -9.67 17.44
N VAL A 176 -4.36 -9.69 16.11
CA VAL A 176 -3.14 -10.10 15.39
C VAL A 176 -2.02 -9.09 15.61
N ASN A 177 -2.32 -7.81 15.45
CA ASN A 177 -1.35 -6.74 15.69
C ASN A 177 -0.90 -6.69 17.15
N GLU A 178 -1.86 -6.79 18.10
CA GLU A 178 -1.57 -6.77 19.54
C GLU A 178 -0.67 -7.94 19.97
N GLU A 179 -0.98 -9.18 19.53
CA GLU A 179 -0.18 -10.37 19.82
C GLU A 179 1.26 -10.22 19.31
N LEU A 180 1.42 -9.81 18.05
CA LEU A 180 2.74 -9.72 17.43
C LEU A 180 3.53 -8.49 17.90
N LYS A 181 2.88 -7.39 18.22
CA LYS A 181 3.51 -6.23 18.87
C LYS A 181 4.05 -6.61 20.25
N ALA A 182 3.28 -7.33 21.06
CA ALA A 182 3.74 -7.83 22.36
C ALA A 182 4.93 -8.81 22.23
N ALA A 183 4.99 -9.58 21.14
CA ALA A 183 6.12 -10.45 20.81
C ALA A 183 7.35 -9.67 20.29
N GLY A 184 7.21 -8.40 19.94
CA GLY A 184 8.25 -7.56 19.33
C GLY A 184 8.47 -7.87 17.85
N ILE A 185 7.45 -8.36 17.16
CA ILE A 185 7.48 -8.71 15.71
C ILE A 185 6.83 -7.62 14.87
N ALA A 186 5.59 -7.22 15.22
CA ALA A 186 4.86 -6.20 14.50
C ALA A 186 5.23 -4.78 14.96
N ALA A 187 5.05 -3.81 14.06
CA ALA A 187 5.20 -2.39 14.36
C ALA A 187 4.07 -1.89 15.29
N ASP A 188 4.35 -0.84 16.06
CA ASP A 188 3.34 -0.08 16.82
C ASP A 188 2.65 0.92 15.88
N LEU A 189 1.43 0.59 15.45
CA LEU A 189 0.67 1.43 14.54
C LEU A 189 0.29 2.78 15.15
N SER A 190 0.25 2.91 16.47
CA SER A 190 0.00 4.20 17.13
C SER A 190 1.17 5.18 16.91
N ILE A 191 2.39 4.68 16.94
CA ILE A 191 3.60 5.47 16.61
C ILE A 191 3.63 5.78 15.11
N VAL A 192 3.38 4.78 14.26
CA VAL A 192 3.30 4.98 12.80
C VAL A 192 2.27 6.06 12.46
N ARG A 193 1.07 6.03 13.07
CA ARG A 193 0.01 7.02 12.87
C ARG A 193 0.44 8.43 13.25
N LYS A 194 1.13 8.57 14.37
CA LYS A 194 1.63 9.88 14.85
C LYS A 194 2.62 10.47 13.85
N GLU A 195 3.61 9.69 13.44
CA GLU A 195 4.64 10.12 12.50
C GLU A 195 4.05 10.39 11.11
N TRP A 196 3.12 9.53 10.65
CA TRP A 196 2.39 9.70 9.40
C TRP A 196 1.62 11.03 9.39
N ASN A 197 0.84 11.32 10.44
CA ASN A 197 0.11 12.57 10.55
C ASN A 197 1.02 13.80 10.53
N THR A 198 2.17 13.72 11.18
CA THR A 198 3.16 14.80 11.22
C THR A 198 3.72 15.03 9.82
N LYS A 199 4.16 13.95 9.13
CA LYS A 199 4.76 14.06 7.81
C LYS A 199 3.77 14.51 6.74
N VAL A 200 2.55 13.97 6.78
CA VAL A 200 1.50 14.38 5.84
C VAL A 200 1.13 15.85 6.05
N ALA A 201 0.99 16.30 7.30
CA ALA A 201 0.69 17.71 7.57
C ALA A 201 1.80 18.65 7.07
N GLU A 202 3.08 18.30 7.28
CA GLU A 202 4.23 19.03 6.75
C GLU A 202 4.17 19.19 5.21
N ILE A 203 3.92 18.09 4.49
CA ILE A 203 3.90 18.12 3.03
C ILE A 203 2.67 18.87 2.50
N LEU A 204 1.50 18.71 3.13
CA LEU A 204 0.31 19.46 2.73
C LEU A 204 0.48 20.97 2.96
N GLU A 205 1.14 21.39 4.04
CA GLU A 205 1.47 22.80 4.31
C GLU A 205 2.40 23.35 3.23
N LEU A 206 3.48 22.64 2.90
CA LEU A 206 4.39 23.01 1.82
C LEU A 206 3.71 23.11 0.45
N ALA A 207 2.71 22.24 0.23
CA ALA A 207 1.91 22.19 -0.98
C ALA A 207 0.76 23.23 -1.00
N THR A 208 0.60 24.05 0.04
CA THR A 208 -0.53 25.00 0.21
C THR A 208 -1.90 24.32 0.22
N LEU A 209 -1.94 23.03 0.53
CA LEU A 209 -3.15 22.20 0.55
C LEU A 209 -3.74 22.10 1.96
N LYS A 210 -5.05 21.86 2.02
CA LYS A 210 -5.77 21.73 3.28
C LYS A 210 -5.89 20.25 3.66
N LYS A 211 -5.56 19.95 4.93
CA LYS A 211 -5.88 18.65 5.51
C LYS A 211 -7.39 18.51 5.61
N PRO A 212 -7.99 17.42 5.08
CA PRO A 212 -9.43 17.20 5.19
C PRO A 212 -9.87 16.98 6.66
N GLU A 213 -11.10 17.36 6.98
CA GLU A 213 -11.76 16.89 8.19
C GLU A 213 -12.15 15.42 7.97
N GLN A 214 -11.90 14.58 8.99
CA GLN A 214 -12.18 13.16 8.87
C GLN A 214 -13.68 12.89 8.81
N PRO A 215 -14.22 12.30 7.73
CA PRO A 215 -15.53 11.69 7.78
C PRO A 215 -15.45 10.45 8.68
N LYS A 216 -16.43 10.27 9.56
CA LYS A 216 -16.57 9.00 10.28
C LYS A 216 -17.05 7.93 9.31
N TYR A 217 -16.14 7.10 8.83
CA TYR A 217 -16.48 5.98 7.97
C TYR A 217 -16.44 4.68 8.80
N SER A 218 -17.54 3.96 8.80
CA SER A 218 -17.61 2.60 9.36
C SER A 218 -17.57 1.62 8.19
N LEU A 219 -16.39 1.16 7.85
CA LEU A 219 -16.18 0.14 6.83
C LEU A 219 -15.94 -1.23 7.48
N VAL A 220 -16.32 -2.28 6.78
CA VAL A 220 -15.73 -3.60 7.00
C VAL A 220 -14.33 -3.52 6.43
N TYR A 221 -13.32 -3.76 7.25
CA TYR A 221 -11.92 -3.58 6.84
C TYR A 221 -11.44 -4.68 5.89
N GLY A 222 -10.61 -4.32 4.93
CA GLY A 222 -10.01 -5.26 3.97
C GLY A 222 -9.19 -6.35 4.65
N LYS A 223 -8.51 -6.04 5.77
CA LYS A 223 -7.82 -7.04 6.59
C LYS A 223 -8.72 -8.17 7.12
N ASP A 224 -10.03 -7.95 7.17
CA ASP A 224 -11.05 -8.92 7.58
C ASP A 224 -11.76 -9.57 6.37
N GLY A 225 -11.32 -9.28 5.14
CA GLY A 225 -11.87 -9.81 3.88
C GLY A 225 -13.07 -9.04 3.34
N GLY A 226 -13.31 -7.83 3.85
CA GLY A 226 -14.27 -6.90 3.28
C GLY A 226 -13.58 -6.00 2.25
N HIS A 227 -14.03 -6.01 0.99
CA HIS A 227 -13.39 -5.27 -0.08
C HIS A 227 -14.36 -4.32 -0.77
N THR A 228 -13.81 -3.35 -1.50
CA THR A 228 -14.60 -2.47 -2.34
C THR A 228 -14.98 -3.19 -3.64
N GLU A 229 -16.00 -2.70 -4.34
CA GLU A 229 -16.39 -3.23 -5.66
C GLU A 229 -15.24 -3.22 -6.69
N TYR A 230 -14.23 -2.40 -6.45
CA TYR A 230 -13.06 -2.27 -7.34
C TYR A 230 -12.09 -3.46 -7.25
N MET A 231 -12.11 -4.22 -6.15
CA MET A 231 -11.22 -5.37 -5.97
C MET A 231 -11.55 -6.49 -6.95
N GLY A 232 -12.83 -6.83 -7.10
CA GLY A 232 -13.28 -7.86 -8.03
C GLY A 232 -12.90 -7.56 -9.48
N TYR A 233 -13.00 -6.29 -9.91
CA TYR A 233 -12.56 -5.86 -11.25
C TYR A 233 -11.05 -6.03 -11.43
N LEU A 234 -10.26 -5.64 -10.43
CA LEU A 234 -8.81 -5.76 -10.47
C LEU A 234 -8.39 -7.23 -10.61
N LEU A 235 -8.91 -8.11 -9.77
CA LEU A 235 -8.61 -9.54 -9.79
C LEU A 235 -9.02 -10.20 -11.11
N THR A 236 -10.18 -9.83 -11.65
CA THR A 236 -10.64 -10.33 -12.95
C THR A 236 -9.66 -9.94 -14.07
N CYS A 237 -9.16 -8.71 -14.06
CA CYS A 237 -8.16 -8.25 -15.03
C CYS A 237 -6.86 -9.06 -14.92
N LEU A 238 -6.39 -9.33 -13.70
CA LEU A 238 -5.20 -10.13 -13.44
C LEU A 238 -5.33 -11.58 -13.92
N LEU A 239 -6.48 -12.21 -13.68
CA LEU A 239 -6.74 -13.58 -14.11
C LEU A 239 -6.81 -13.72 -15.64
N TYR A 240 -7.34 -12.72 -16.34
CA TYR A 240 -7.37 -12.71 -17.81
C TYR A 240 -6.01 -12.54 -18.46
N THR A 241 -5.04 -11.94 -17.77
CA THR A 241 -3.68 -11.75 -18.28
C THR A 241 -2.72 -12.86 -17.85
N SER A 242 -3.13 -13.73 -16.93
CA SER A 242 -2.35 -14.91 -16.53
C SER A 242 -2.42 -15.99 -17.62
N PRO A 243 -1.31 -16.70 -17.91
CA PRO A 243 -1.35 -17.86 -18.82
C PRO A 243 -2.36 -18.87 -18.30
N SER A 244 -3.30 -19.27 -19.16
CA SER A 244 -4.25 -20.32 -18.79
C SER A 244 -3.48 -21.61 -18.44
N PRO A 245 -3.92 -22.37 -17.43
CA PRO A 245 -3.38 -23.71 -17.17
C PRO A 245 -3.46 -24.66 -18.39
N ARG A 246 -4.19 -24.26 -19.45
CA ARG A 246 -4.27 -24.98 -20.74
C ARG A 246 -3.18 -24.60 -21.71
N ASP A 247 -2.39 -23.56 -21.43
CA ASP A 247 -1.32 -23.05 -22.29
C ASP A 247 0.06 -23.52 -21.79
N ALA A 248 0.09 -24.40 -20.78
CA ALA A 248 1.29 -25.02 -20.22
C ALA A 248 1.49 -26.46 -20.71
#